data_5e8acd889e0e1d69fd7732fcefe187f1
#
_entry.id   5e8acd889e0e1d69fd7732fcefe187f1
#
_cell.length_a   1.000
_cell.length_b   1.000
_cell.length_c   1.000
_cell.angle_alpha   90.00
_cell.angle_beta   90.00
_cell.angle_gamma   90.00
#
_symmetry.space_group_name_H-M   'P 1'
#
loop_
_entity.id
_entity.type
_entity.pdbx_description
1 polymer ?
#
loop_
_entity_poly.entity_id
_entity_poly.type
_entity_poly.pdbx_seq_one_letter_code
_entity_poly.pdbx_strand_id
1 'polypeptide(L)'
;MLRENIIKTSLGKDAAFRWRGHEISRVEGLSDAVFGFAVTLLVVSLEVPKTFDELAEIMRGFGAFAISFALLFGVWFQHYKFFRRYGLQDTTTVVLSGVLLFVVLFYVYPLKFLFSTLVDRLMGGHGEVRLPNGNVEAAMEPSQIGSLMIVFGVGYLAVFAVFFCLFWHAYRKRKELELNEFEVFDTRNSLQEMALHCGIALLSLTTVVVGGSEYASLSGTIYMLTGVAMGMNGTIMGRRRRRMARLLTALEE
;
A
#
# COMPACT_ATOMS: atom_id res chain seq x y z
N MET A 1 -3.10 -7.34 33.44
CA MET A 1 -3.70 -6.01 33.69
C MET A 1 -2.89 -4.84 33.11
N LEU A 2 -1.61 -4.58 33.49
CA LEU A 2 -0.85 -3.45 32.92
C LEU A 2 -0.61 -3.58 31.41
N ARG A 3 -0.28 -4.77 30.90
CA ARG A 3 -0.05 -5.05 29.47
C ARG A 3 -1.29 -4.89 28.61
N GLU A 4 -2.47 -5.28 29.13
CA GLU A 4 -3.77 -5.10 28.45
C GLU A 4 -4.19 -3.63 28.35
N ASN A 5 -3.91 -2.84 29.37
CA ASN A 5 -4.22 -1.41 29.37
C ASN A 5 -3.32 -0.62 28.41
N ILE A 6 -2.04 -0.99 28.29
CA ILE A 6 -1.11 -0.36 27.33
C ILE A 6 -1.54 -0.67 25.88
N ILE A 7 -2.01 -1.88 25.60
CA ILE A 7 -2.52 -2.28 24.29
C ILE A 7 -3.81 -1.52 23.94
N LYS A 8 -4.68 -1.26 24.91
CA LYS A 8 -5.92 -0.49 24.73
C LYS A 8 -5.68 1.02 24.48
N THR A 9 -4.57 1.57 24.94
CA THR A 9 -4.30 3.02 24.87
C THR A 9 -3.48 3.44 23.65
N SER A 10 -2.80 2.51 22.97
CA SER A 10 -1.73 2.86 22.03
C SER A 10 -2.15 3.16 20.58
N LEU A 11 -3.39 2.93 20.14
CA LEU A 11 -3.80 3.12 18.75
C LEU A 11 -5.18 3.79 18.58
N GLY A 12 -5.32 4.97 19.08
CA GLY A 12 -6.38 5.98 18.91
C GLY A 12 -7.73 5.57 18.29
N LYS A 13 -7.79 5.28 17.00
CA LYS A 13 -9.02 4.89 16.30
C LYS A 13 -9.39 3.39 16.44
N ASP A 14 -8.43 2.55 16.75
CA ASP A 14 -8.62 1.09 16.85
C ASP A 14 -8.95 0.63 18.29
N ALA A 15 -9.06 1.55 19.25
CA ALA A 15 -9.39 1.24 20.65
C ALA A 15 -10.72 0.48 20.83
N ALA A 16 -11.63 0.57 19.84
CA ALA A 16 -12.93 -0.12 19.85
C ALA A 16 -12.93 -1.45 19.07
N PHE A 17 -11.84 -1.80 18.39
CA PHE A 17 -11.73 -3.08 17.67
C PHE A 17 -10.95 -4.07 18.53
N ARG A 18 -11.60 -5.20 18.93
CA ARG A 18 -10.94 -6.26 19.72
C ARG A 18 -9.87 -6.96 18.89
N TRP A 19 -8.62 -6.91 19.33
CA TRP A 19 -7.54 -7.62 18.68
C TRP A 19 -7.62 -9.11 19.02
N ARG A 20 -7.61 -9.93 17.95
CA ARG A 20 -7.68 -11.38 18.04
C ARG A 20 -6.33 -12.04 17.79
N GLY A 21 -5.43 -11.37 17.06
CA GLY A 21 -4.04 -11.80 16.84
C GLY A 21 -3.16 -11.42 18.04
N HIS A 22 -3.13 -12.23 19.09
CA HIS A 22 -2.31 -11.97 20.28
C HIS A 22 -0.86 -12.43 20.10
N GLU A 23 -0.67 -13.55 19.41
CA GLU A 23 0.64 -14.13 19.12
C GLU A 23 0.95 -13.95 17.62
N ILE A 24 2.25 -13.83 17.30
CA ILE A 24 2.71 -13.74 15.92
C ILE A 24 2.60 -15.14 15.30
N SER A 25 1.77 -15.26 14.26
CA SER A 25 1.68 -16.49 13.49
C SER A 25 2.91 -16.70 12.60
N ARG A 26 3.14 -17.94 12.16
CA ARG A 26 4.23 -18.24 11.21
C ARG A 26 4.08 -17.46 9.90
N VAL A 27 2.86 -17.21 9.45
CA VAL A 27 2.57 -16.43 8.23
C VAL A 27 2.93 -14.97 8.43
N GLU A 28 2.61 -14.38 9.59
CA GLU A 28 3.05 -13.03 9.93
C GLU A 28 4.58 -12.95 9.98
N GLY A 29 5.25 -13.88 10.64
CA GLY A 29 6.71 -13.89 10.71
C GLY A 29 7.38 -14.02 9.34
N LEU A 30 6.85 -14.89 8.46
CA LEU A 30 7.30 -14.97 7.06
C LEU A 30 7.05 -13.66 6.32
N SER A 31 5.89 -13.06 6.49
CA SER A 31 5.53 -11.80 5.85
C SER A 31 6.46 -10.67 6.27
N ASP A 32 6.73 -10.54 7.57
CA ASP A 32 7.64 -9.53 8.11
C ASP A 32 9.06 -9.68 7.53
N ALA A 33 9.56 -10.92 7.43
CA ALA A 33 10.86 -11.21 6.82
C ALA A 33 10.89 -10.82 5.32
N VAL A 34 9.83 -11.14 4.57
CA VAL A 34 9.73 -10.82 3.13
C VAL A 34 9.59 -9.32 2.91
N PHE A 35 8.80 -8.61 3.72
CA PHE A 35 8.73 -7.15 3.64
C PHE A 35 10.06 -6.49 4.01
N GLY A 36 10.77 -6.99 5.04
CA GLY A 36 12.13 -6.54 5.36
C GLY A 36 13.09 -6.75 4.20
N PHE A 37 13.02 -7.89 3.53
CA PHE A 37 13.80 -8.17 2.32
C PHE A 37 13.43 -7.24 1.16
N ALA A 38 12.14 -7.00 0.92
CA ALA A 38 11.67 -6.06 -0.10
C ALA A 38 12.19 -4.63 0.15
N VAL A 39 12.24 -4.19 1.40
CA VAL A 39 12.86 -2.90 1.78
C VAL A 39 14.36 -2.89 1.46
N THR A 40 15.08 -3.98 1.74
CA THR A 40 16.51 -4.04 1.41
C THR A 40 16.75 -3.99 -0.10
N LEU A 41 15.87 -4.59 -0.92
CA LEU A 41 15.97 -4.51 -2.39
C LEU A 41 15.84 -3.06 -2.90
N LEU A 42 15.09 -2.19 -2.23
CA LEU A 42 15.05 -0.77 -2.56
C LEU A 42 16.41 -0.08 -2.37
N VAL A 43 17.22 -0.54 -1.41
CA VAL A 43 18.53 0.04 -1.05
C VAL A 43 19.66 -0.58 -1.86
N VAL A 44 19.70 -1.91 -2.02
CA VAL A 44 20.82 -2.68 -2.57
C VAL A 44 21.18 -2.30 -4.02
N SER A 45 20.28 -1.66 -4.76
CA SER A 45 20.59 -1.15 -6.10
C SER A 45 21.46 0.12 -6.09
N LEU A 46 21.90 0.58 -4.93
CA LEU A 46 22.85 1.69 -4.77
C LEU A 46 24.25 1.10 -4.56
N GLU A 47 25.14 1.28 -5.53
CA GLU A 47 26.57 0.99 -5.31
C GLU A 47 27.11 1.91 -4.20
N VAL A 48 28.10 1.43 -3.46
CA VAL A 48 28.76 2.26 -2.45
C VAL A 48 29.54 3.36 -3.18
N PRO A 49 29.22 4.65 -2.94
CA PRO A 49 29.86 5.77 -3.64
C PRO A 49 31.36 5.81 -3.33
N LYS A 50 32.17 5.99 -4.36
CA LYS A 50 33.63 6.12 -4.24
C LYS A 50 34.09 7.58 -4.17
N THR A 51 33.24 8.51 -4.60
CA THR A 51 33.49 9.95 -4.60
C THR A 51 32.36 10.71 -3.91
N PHE A 52 32.63 11.93 -3.50
CA PHE A 52 31.59 12.81 -2.94
C PHE A 52 30.52 13.18 -3.94
N ASP A 53 30.90 13.32 -5.24
CA ASP A 53 29.94 13.62 -6.30
C ASP A 53 28.97 12.46 -6.53
N GLU A 54 29.45 11.21 -6.52
CA GLU A 54 28.61 10.01 -6.56
C GLU A 54 27.68 9.95 -5.33
N LEU A 55 28.17 10.28 -4.14
CA LEU A 55 27.34 10.37 -2.93
C LEU A 55 26.23 11.43 -3.09
N ALA A 56 26.57 12.61 -3.61
CA ALA A 56 25.61 13.68 -3.83
C ALA A 56 24.53 13.28 -4.84
N GLU A 57 24.89 12.53 -5.88
CA GLU A 57 23.94 11.98 -6.87
C GLU A 57 22.99 10.95 -6.24
N ILE A 58 23.52 10.02 -5.45
CA ILE A 58 22.71 9.07 -4.68
C ILE A 58 21.74 9.80 -3.75
N MET A 59 22.20 10.85 -3.06
CA MET A 59 21.34 11.64 -2.16
C MET A 59 20.22 12.38 -2.89
N ARG A 60 20.37 12.75 -4.14
CA ARG A 60 19.27 13.28 -4.96
C ARG A 60 18.15 12.25 -5.19
N GLY A 61 18.50 10.96 -5.30
CA GLY A 61 17.56 9.84 -5.38
C GLY A 61 16.80 9.52 -4.09
N PHE A 62 17.20 10.14 -2.95
CA PHE A 62 16.60 9.86 -1.64
C PHE A 62 15.08 10.10 -1.61
N GLY A 63 14.59 11.13 -2.32
CA GLY A 63 13.16 11.42 -2.40
C GLY A 63 12.35 10.26 -2.99
N ALA A 64 12.84 9.67 -4.09
CA ALA A 64 12.21 8.51 -4.71
C ALA A 64 12.24 7.28 -3.81
N PHE A 65 13.36 7.05 -3.12
CA PHE A 65 13.48 5.99 -2.12
C PHE A 65 12.48 6.18 -0.98
N ALA A 66 12.38 7.39 -0.41
CA ALA A 66 11.49 7.69 0.70
C ALA A 66 10.02 7.45 0.35
N ILE A 67 9.59 7.85 -0.86
CA ILE A 67 8.21 7.60 -1.33
C ILE A 67 7.97 6.09 -1.50
N SER A 68 8.88 5.39 -2.17
CA SER A 68 8.76 3.94 -2.40
C SER A 68 8.74 3.16 -1.08
N PHE A 69 9.59 3.53 -0.14
CA PHE A 69 9.63 2.98 1.22
C PHE A 69 8.30 3.22 1.96
N ALA A 70 7.78 4.46 1.94
CA ALA A 70 6.54 4.80 2.63
C ALA A 70 5.34 4.01 2.08
N LEU A 71 5.28 3.80 0.76
CA LEU A 71 4.24 2.99 0.13
C LEU A 71 4.35 1.51 0.51
N LEU A 72 5.55 0.95 0.45
CA LEU A 72 5.80 -0.44 0.85
C LEU A 72 5.50 -0.65 2.34
N PHE A 73 5.91 0.29 3.20
CA PHE A 73 5.59 0.29 4.62
C PHE A 73 4.08 0.39 4.87
N GLY A 74 3.36 1.18 4.07
CA GLY A 74 1.90 1.27 4.12
C GLY A 74 1.22 -0.06 3.81
N VAL A 75 1.72 -0.80 2.80
CA VAL A 75 1.23 -2.15 2.45
C VAL A 75 1.49 -3.13 3.61
N TRP A 76 2.71 -3.14 4.16
CA TRP A 76 3.05 -3.94 5.34
C TRP A 76 2.17 -3.59 6.53
N PHE A 77 1.99 -2.31 6.83
CA PHE A 77 1.16 -1.86 7.96
C PHE A 77 -0.30 -2.29 7.82
N GLN A 78 -0.84 -2.28 6.60
CA GLN A 78 -2.19 -2.78 6.33
C GLN A 78 -2.30 -4.30 6.56
N HIS A 79 -1.29 -5.06 6.16
CA HIS A 79 -1.18 -6.49 6.42
C HIS A 79 -1.07 -6.78 7.93
N TYR A 80 -0.20 -6.07 8.63
CA TYR A 80 -0.08 -6.13 10.09
C TYR A 80 -1.43 -5.87 10.78
N LYS A 81 -2.14 -4.80 10.41
CA LYS A 81 -3.47 -4.48 10.97
C LYS A 81 -4.48 -5.58 10.71
N PHE A 82 -4.46 -6.21 9.55
CA PHE A 82 -5.35 -7.32 9.22
C PHE A 82 -5.17 -8.48 10.20
N PHE A 83 -3.94 -8.92 10.41
CA PHE A 83 -3.66 -10.03 11.32
C PHE A 83 -3.97 -9.67 12.78
N ARG A 84 -3.64 -8.47 13.23
CA ARG A 84 -3.98 -8.02 14.60
C ARG A 84 -5.48 -7.98 14.83
N ARG A 85 -6.26 -7.56 13.84
CA ARG A 85 -7.72 -7.47 13.96
C ARG A 85 -8.40 -8.83 13.95
N TYR A 86 -8.03 -9.70 13.04
CA TYR A 86 -8.80 -10.92 12.77
C TYR A 86 -8.14 -12.20 13.29
N GLY A 87 -6.83 -12.25 13.41
CA GLY A 87 -6.09 -13.45 13.87
C GLY A 87 -6.32 -14.69 12.99
N LEU A 88 -6.70 -14.50 11.71
CA LEU A 88 -7.02 -15.60 10.81
C LEU A 88 -5.74 -16.31 10.35
N GLN A 89 -5.77 -17.66 10.42
CA GLN A 89 -4.63 -18.52 10.04
C GLN A 89 -5.07 -19.67 9.13
N ASP A 90 -6.25 -19.58 8.51
CA ASP A 90 -6.77 -20.60 7.62
C ASP A 90 -6.06 -20.60 6.25
N THR A 91 -6.23 -21.67 5.48
CA THR A 91 -5.57 -21.86 4.19
C THR A 91 -5.80 -20.70 3.23
N THR A 92 -7.01 -20.13 3.21
CA THR A 92 -7.34 -18.98 2.36
C THR A 92 -6.50 -17.76 2.71
N THR A 93 -6.38 -17.45 4.00
CA THR A 93 -5.56 -16.34 4.48
C THR A 93 -4.08 -16.56 4.17
N VAL A 94 -3.57 -17.80 4.36
CA VAL A 94 -2.17 -18.16 4.05
C VAL A 94 -1.89 -17.98 2.55
N VAL A 95 -2.77 -18.49 1.68
CA VAL A 95 -2.60 -18.39 0.22
C VAL A 95 -2.66 -16.93 -0.24
N LEU A 96 -3.65 -16.16 0.22
CA LEU A 96 -3.76 -14.74 -0.14
C LEU A 96 -2.55 -13.93 0.36
N SER A 97 -2.04 -14.22 1.56
CA SER A 97 -0.81 -13.59 2.04
C SER A 97 0.39 -13.97 1.17
N GLY A 98 0.51 -15.23 0.77
CA GLY A 98 1.56 -15.67 -0.17
C GLY A 98 1.49 -14.95 -1.52
N VAL A 99 0.29 -14.78 -2.08
CA VAL A 99 0.08 -14.00 -3.32
C VAL A 99 0.47 -12.53 -3.11
N LEU A 100 0.10 -11.93 -1.98
CA LEU A 100 0.51 -10.55 -1.65
C LEU A 100 2.03 -10.42 -1.62
N LEU A 101 2.73 -11.32 -0.94
CA LEU A 101 4.19 -11.31 -0.84
C LEU A 101 4.86 -11.46 -2.21
N PHE A 102 4.35 -12.36 -3.05
CA PHE A 102 4.82 -12.52 -4.42
C PHE A 102 4.67 -11.22 -5.23
N VAL A 103 3.48 -10.61 -5.19
CA VAL A 103 3.22 -9.35 -5.89
C VAL A 103 4.14 -8.25 -5.37
N VAL A 104 4.30 -8.12 -4.07
CA VAL A 104 5.16 -7.09 -3.44
C VAL A 104 6.61 -7.25 -3.88
N LEU A 105 7.18 -8.45 -3.82
CA LEU A 105 8.57 -8.69 -4.24
C LEU A 105 8.80 -8.34 -5.70
N PHE A 106 7.88 -8.73 -6.57
CA PHE A 106 7.97 -8.40 -8.00
C PHE A 106 7.79 -6.90 -8.26
N TYR A 107 6.93 -6.25 -7.48
CA TYR A 107 6.52 -4.85 -7.71
C TYR A 107 7.52 -3.82 -7.17
N VAL A 108 8.44 -4.18 -6.30
CA VAL A 108 9.44 -3.27 -5.71
C VAL A 108 10.25 -2.54 -6.77
N TYR A 109 10.70 -3.24 -7.83
CA TYR A 109 11.50 -2.64 -8.91
C TYR A 109 10.70 -1.65 -9.78
N PRO A 110 9.52 -2.00 -10.33
CA PRO A 110 8.67 -1.05 -11.03
C PRO A 110 8.33 0.19 -10.20
N LEU A 111 8.04 -0.01 -8.91
CA LEU A 111 7.73 1.07 -7.98
C LEU A 111 8.91 2.05 -7.85
N LYS A 112 10.11 1.53 -7.59
CA LYS A 112 11.33 2.34 -7.49
C LYS A 112 11.61 3.08 -8.80
N PHE A 113 11.53 2.40 -9.93
CA PHE A 113 11.78 3.01 -11.24
C PHE A 113 10.83 4.17 -11.52
N LEU A 114 9.51 3.99 -11.28
CA LEU A 114 8.52 5.03 -11.47
C LEU A 114 8.83 6.27 -10.62
N PHE A 115 9.08 6.09 -9.32
CA PHE A 115 9.32 7.24 -8.44
C PHE A 115 10.69 7.87 -8.65
N SER A 116 11.71 7.12 -9.06
CA SER A 116 12.99 7.70 -9.47
C SER A 116 12.81 8.62 -10.67
N THR A 117 12.11 8.17 -11.71
CA THR A 117 11.83 8.99 -12.91
C THR A 117 10.94 10.20 -12.58
N LEU A 118 9.94 10.03 -11.71
CA LEU A 118 9.04 11.10 -11.31
C LEU A 118 9.79 12.19 -10.52
N VAL A 119 10.57 11.80 -9.51
CA VAL A 119 11.32 12.73 -8.67
C VAL A 119 12.39 13.45 -9.48
N ASP A 120 13.11 12.74 -10.36
CA ASP A 120 14.08 13.36 -11.26
C ASP A 120 13.43 14.48 -12.11
N ARG A 121 12.29 14.20 -12.73
CA ARG A 121 11.55 15.23 -13.50
C ARG A 121 11.08 16.41 -12.65
N LEU A 122 10.60 16.17 -11.45
CA LEU A 122 10.16 17.22 -10.52
C LEU A 122 11.32 18.11 -10.05
N MET A 123 12.53 17.56 -9.98
CA MET A 123 13.75 18.29 -9.64
C MET A 123 14.41 19.00 -10.85
N GLY A 124 13.77 18.96 -12.02
CA GLY A 124 14.28 19.58 -13.24
C GLY A 124 15.32 18.74 -14.00
N GLY A 125 15.43 17.46 -13.67
CA GLY A 125 16.23 16.49 -14.40
C GLY A 125 15.65 16.22 -15.79
N HIS A 126 16.51 15.85 -16.73
CA HIS A 126 16.13 15.60 -18.12
C HIS A 126 15.74 14.14 -18.36
N GLY A 127 15.70 13.32 -17.29
CA GLY A 127 15.45 11.87 -17.41
C GLY A 127 16.55 11.13 -18.13
N GLU A 128 17.79 11.59 -18.01
CA GLU A 128 18.97 10.99 -18.63
C GLU A 128 19.69 10.09 -17.62
N VAL A 129 20.17 8.94 -18.09
CA VAL A 129 20.97 8.01 -17.30
C VAL A 129 22.32 7.82 -17.97
N ARG A 130 23.39 7.91 -17.19
CA ARG A 130 24.73 7.60 -17.63
C ARG A 130 24.95 6.09 -17.58
N LEU A 131 25.16 5.49 -18.74
CA LEU A 131 25.45 4.07 -18.86
C LEU A 131 26.91 3.76 -18.43
N PRO A 132 27.23 2.48 -18.07
CA PRO A 132 28.60 2.09 -17.72
C PRO A 132 29.64 2.31 -18.81
N ASN A 133 29.20 2.39 -20.08
CA ASN A 133 30.04 2.72 -21.25
C ASN A 133 30.34 4.22 -21.40
N GLY A 134 29.82 5.08 -20.50
CA GLY A 134 29.98 6.52 -20.51
C GLY A 134 28.97 7.28 -21.36
N ASN A 135 28.11 6.60 -22.12
CA ASN A 135 27.05 7.23 -22.91
C ASN A 135 25.93 7.73 -22.00
N VAL A 136 25.33 8.84 -22.41
CA VAL A 136 24.12 9.40 -21.78
C VAL A 136 22.94 9.07 -22.66
N GLU A 137 21.97 8.34 -22.11
CA GLU A 137 20.75 7.96 -22.83
C GLU A 137 19.52 8.36 -22.00
N ALA A 138 18.40 8.58 -22.67
CA ALA A 138 17.13 8.83 -21.97
C ALA A 138 16.75 7.58 -21.16
N ALA A 139 16.48 7.75 -19.87
CA ALA A 139 16.04 6.67 -18.98
C ALA A 139 14.75 6.01 -19.49
N MET A 140 13.93 6.76 -20.22
CA MET A 140 12.66 6.30 -20.76
C MET A 140 12.23 7.18 -21.94
N GLU A 141 11.85 6.54 -23.04
CA GLU A 141 11.24 7.22 -24.17
C GLU A 141 9.78 7.61 -23.88
N PRO A 142 9.26 8.69 -24.47
CA PRO A 142 7.85 9.09 -24.31
C PRO A 142 6.84 7.99 -24.68
N SER A 143 7.17 7.15 -25.66
CA SER A 143 6.40 5.99 -26.11
C SER A 143 6.26 4.92 -25.02
N GLN A 144 7.20 4.81 -24.09
CA GLN A 144 7.26 3.80 -23.04
C GLN A 144 6.49 4.20 -21.77
N ILE A 145 6.11 5.48 -21.63
CA ILE A 145 5.38 5.97 -20.46
C ILE A 145 4.07 5.21 -20.25
N GLY A 146 3.34 4.93 -21.36
CA GLY A 146 2.11 4.14 -21.30
C GLY A 146 2.33 2.74 -20.74
N SER A 147 3.38 2.06 -21.20
CA SER A 147 3.74 0.73 -20.70
C SER A 147 4.12 0.73 -19.21
N LEU A 148 4.86 1.76 -18.78
CA LEU A 148 5.20 1.94 -17.37
C LEU A 148 3.94 2.14 -16.52
N MET A 149 2.98 2.94 -16.98
CA MET A 149 1.70 3.15 -16.26
C MET A 149 0.86 1.88 -16.21
N ILE A 150 0.89 1.03 -17.22
CA ILE A 150 0.23 -0.28 -17.21
C ILE A 150 0.89 -1.19 -16.16
N VAL A 151 2.22 -1.31 -16.17
CA VAL A 151 2.96 -2.13 -15.18
C VAL A 151 2.66 -1.65 -13.76
N PHE A 152 2.73 -0.34 -13.54
CA PHE A 152 2.40 0.25 -12.25
C PHE A 152 0.95 -0.02 -11.85
N GLY A 153 0.00 0.23 -12.73
CA GLY A 153 -1.43 0.07 -12.47
C GLY A 153 -1.82 -1.37 -12.17
N VAL A 154 -1.26 -2.34 -12.90
CA VAL A 154 -1.51 -3.77 -12.66
C VAL A 154 -0.97 -4.20 -11.30
N GLY A 155 0.25 -3.81 -10.93
CA GLY A 155 0.81 -4.12 -9.62
C GLY A 155 0.02 -3.48 -8.47
N TYR A 156 -0.34 -2.21 -8.61
CA TYR A 156 -1.17 -1.51 -7.64
C TYR A 156 -2.54 -2.20 -7.48
N LEU A 157 -3.22 -2.50 -8.60
CA LEU A 157 -4.49 -3.23 -8.59
C LEU A 157 -4.35 -4.59 -7.91
N ALA A 158 -3.29 -5.34 -8.22
CA ALA A 158 -3.07 -6.67 -7.64
C ALA A 158 -2.93 -6.61 -6.11
N VAL A 159 -2.12 -5.67 -5.57
CA VAL A 159 -1.96 -5.49 -4.12
C VAL A 159 -3.30 -5.22 -3.44
N PHE A 160 -4.06 -4.24 -3.95
CA PHE A 160 -5.33 -3.86 -3.32
C PHE A 160 -6.45 -4.87 -3.55
N ALA A 161 -6.44 -5.62 -4.67
CA ALA A 161 -7.35 -6.72 -4.90
C ALA A 161 -7.12 -7.87 -3.90
N VAL A 162 -5.86 -8.19 -3.59
CA VAL A 162 -5.55 -9.19 -2.55
C VAL A 162 -6.04 -8.72 -1.18
N PHE A 163 -5.82 -7.45 -0.81
CA PHE A 163 -6.39 -6.92 0.44
C PHE A 163 -7.91 -6.93 0.44
N PHE A 164 -8.55 -6.60 -0.68
CA PHE A 164 -9.99 -6.72 -0.80
C PHE A 164 -10.46 -8.16 -0.53
N CYS A 165 -9.80 -9.15 -1.12
CA CYS A 165 -10.09 -10.57 -0.88
C CYS A 165 -9.88 -10.97 0.59
N LEU A 166 -8.79 -10.51 1.24
CA LEU A 166 -8.53 -10.76 2.66
C LEU A 166 -9.63 -10.19 3.55
N PHE A 167 -10.00 -8.91 3.39
CA PHE A 167 -11.07 -8.29 4.17
C PHE A 167 -12.44 -8.87 3.85
N TRP A 168 -12.68 -9.27 2.60
CA TRP A 168 -13.90 -9.99 2.22
C TRP A 168 -13.99 -11.35 2.89
N HIS A 169 -12.90 -12.08 2.96
CA HIS A 169 -12.82 -13.35 3.68
C HIS A 169 -13.10 -13.17 5.17
N ALA A 170 -12.48 -12.19 5.82
CA ALA A 170 -12.76 -11.84 7.21
C ALA A 170 -14.23 -11.44 7.43
N TYR A 171 -14.82 -10.65 6.51
CA TYR A 171 -16.24 -10.29 6.56
C TYR A 171 -17.17 -11.49 6.43
N ARG A 172 -16.84 -12.46 5.56
CA ARG A 172 -17.61 -13.71 5.43
C ARG A 172 -17.58 -14.51 6.73
N LYS A 173 -16.43 -14.52 7.41
CA LYS A 173 -16.23 -15.20 8.71
C LYS A 173 -16.66 -14.38 9.93
N ARG A 174 -17.36 -13.26 9.74
CA ARG A 174 -17.74 -12.35 10.84
C ARG A 174 -18.48 -13.01 12.00
N LYS A 175 -19.26 -14.07 11.73
CA LYS A 175 -19.97 -14.85 12.77
C LYS A 175 -19.00 -15.74 13.55
N GLU A 176 -18.09 -16.44 12.86
CA GLU A 176 -17.05 -17.29 13.48
C GLU A 176 -16.09 -16.44 14.32
N LEU A 177 -15.78 -15.23 13.85
CA LEU A 177 -14.92 -14.26 14.53
C LEU A 177 -15.66 -13.50 15.65
N GLU A 178 -16.96 -13.72 15.81
CA GLU A 178 -17.80 -13.00 16.78
C GLU A 178 -17.59 -11.47 16.69
N LEU A 179 -17.65 -10.93 15.46
CA LEU A 179 -17.50 -9.49 15.26
C LEU A 179 -18.72 -8.76 15.80
N ASN A 180 -18.50 -7.78 16.68
CA ASN A 180 -19.55 -6.89 17.14
C ASN A 180 -19.94 -5.88 16.03
N GLU A 181 -20.99 -5.09 16.24
CA GLU A 181 -21.51 -4.14 15.24
C GLU A 181 -20.46 -3.11 14.77
N PHE A 182 -19.61 -2.62 15.69
CA PHE A 182 -18.52 -1.71 15.35
C PHE A 182 -17.46 -2.39 14.51
N GLU A 183 -17.08 -3.61 14.86
CA GLU A 183 -16.08 -4.38 14.11
C GLU A 183 -16.57 -4.75 12.72
N VAL A 184 -17.86 -5.07 12.58
CA VAL A 184 -18.51 -5.29 11.27
C VAL A 184 -18.53 -4.01 10.45
N PHE A 185 -18.85 -2.86 11.07
CA PHE A 185 -18.82 -1.57 10.39
C PHE A 185 -17.41 -1.21 9.92
N ASP A 186 -16.40 -1.34 10.79
CA ASP A 186 -15.00 -1.07 10.46
C ASP A 186 -14.46 -2.02 9.37
N THR A 187 -14.90 -3.30 9.37
CA THR A 187 -14.55 -4.28 8.32
C THR A 187 -15.15 -3.89 6.97
N ARG A 188 -16.42 -3.45 6.95
CA ARG A 188 -17.06 -2.93 5.72
C ARG A 188 -16.39 -1.66 5.21
N ASN A 189 -15.97 -0.78 6.11
CA ASN A 189 -15.20 0.40 5.73
C ASN A 189 -13.86 0.02 5.09
N SER A 190 -13.13 -0.93 5.67
CA SER A 190 -11.89 -1.45 5.06
C SER A 190 -12.14 -2.06 3.68
N LEU A 191 -13.21 -2.83 3.49
CA LEU A 191 -13.61 -3.33 2.17
C LEU A 191 -13.88 -2.20 1.17
N GLN A 192 -14.60 -1.16 1.59
CA GLN A 192 -14.88 0.00 0.75
C GLN A 192 -13.59 0.75 0.38
N GLU A 193 -12.66 0.90 1.32
CA GLU A 193 -11.34 1.51 1.05
C GLU A 193 -10.56 0.70 -0.01
N MET A 194 -10.50 -0.62 0.11
CA MET A 194 -9.83 -1.47 -0.88
C MET A 194 -10.53 -1.42 -2.23
N ALA A 195 -11.86 -1.40 -2.26
CA ALA A 195 -12.64 -1.26 -3.50
C ALA A 195 -12.39 0.09 -4.19
N LEU A 196 -12.26 1.19 -3.43
CA LEU A 196 -11.91 2.51 -3.98
C LEU A 196 -10.51 2.50 -4.62
N HIS A 197 -9.51 1.89 -3.96
CA HIS A 197 -8.18 1.71 -4.54
C HIS A 197 -8.23 0.90 -5.85
N CYS A 198 -8.97 -0.22 -5.87
CA CYS A 198 -9.16 -1.01 -7.09
C CYS A 198 -9.87 -0.21 -8.19
N GLY A 199 -10.90 0.57 -7.86
CA GLY A 199 -11.63 1.42 -8.80
C GLY A 199 -10.73 2.49 -9.43
N ILE A 200 -9.89 3.16 -8.63
CA ILE A 200 -8.92 4.15 -9.12
C ILE A 200 -7.89 3.48 -10.04
N ALA A 201 -7.38 2.31 -9.68
CA ALA A 201 -6.45 1.56 -10.52
C ALA A 201 -7.08 1.16 -11.86
N LEU A 202 -8.31 0.65 -11.84
CA LEU A 202 -9.03 0.28 -13.07
C LEU A 202 -9.30 1.50 -13.95
N LEU A 203 -9.68 2.64 -13.36
CA LEU A 203 -9.87 3.88 -14.09
C LEU A 203 -8.56 4.34 -14.76
N SER A 204 -7.45 4.31 -14.04
CA SER A 204 -6.13 4.63 -14.58
C SER A 204 -5.72 3.68 -15.71
N LEU A 205 -5.87 2.37 -15.51
CA LEU A 205 -5.55 1.36 -16.53
C LEU A 205 -6.41 1.52 -17.79
N THR A 206 -7.73 1.72 -17.64
CA THR A 206 -8.61 1.93 -18.80
C THR A 206 -8.24 3.20 -19.55
N THR A 207 -7.85 4.27 -18.87
CA THR A 207 -7.42 5.53 -19.49
C THR A 207 -6.20 5.32 -20.38
N VAL A 208 -5.18 4.57 -19.93
CA VAL A 208 -3.97 4.35 -20.74
C VAL A 208 -4.17 3.28 -21.80
N VAL A 209 -4.97 2.23 -21.55
CA VAL A 209 -5.21 1.17 -22.54
C VAL A 209 -6.07 1.67 -23.71
N VAL A 210 -7.09 2.49 -23.42
CA VAL A 210 -7.99 3.02 -24.45
C VAL A 210 -7.41 4.26 -25.12
N GLY A 211 -6.77 5.15 -24.32
CA GLY A 211 -6.26 6.45 -24.83
C GLY A 211 -4.83 6.39 -25.37
N GLY A 212 -4.10 5.28 -25.16
CA GLY A 212 -2.71 5.14 -25.61
C GLY A 212 -1.72 5.98 -24.78
N SER A 213 -0.50 6.11 -25.31
CA SER A 213 0.60 6.82 -24.65
C SER A 213 0.33 8.32 -24.44
N GLU A 214 -0.53 8.93 -25.23
CA GLU A 214 -0.92 10.35 -25.09
C GLU A 214 -1.62 10.61 -23.75
N TYR A 215 -2.37 9.65 -23.25
CA TYR A 215 -3.11 9.75 -21.97
C TYR A 215 -2.33 9.16 -20.77
N ALA A 216 -1.08 8.75 -20.96
CA ALA A 216 -0.28 8.16 -19.88
C ALA A 216 -0.07 9.14 -18.70
N SER A 217 0.14 10.43 -18.96
CA SER A 217 0.26 11.44 -17.90
C SER A 217 -1.05 11.62 -17.13
N LEU A 218 -2.18 11.58 -17.82
CA LEU A 218 -3.51 11.63 -17.19
C LEU A 218 -3.74 10.39 -16.32
N SER A 219 -3.39 9.20 -16.82
CA SER A 219 -3.43 7.94 -16.07
C SER A 219 -2.65 8.03 -14.75
N GLY A 220 -1.46 8.63 -14.77
CA GLY A 220 -0.66 8.86 -13.56
C GLY A 220 -1.32 9.83 -12.59
N THR A 221 -1.92 10.93 -13.08
CA THR A 221 -2.59 11.92 -12.21
C THR A 221 -3.86 11.38 -11.54
N ILE A 222 -4.51 10.36 -12.12
CA ILE A 222 -5.68 9.68 -11.52
C ILE A 222 -5.34 9.13 -10.13
N TYR A 223 -4.10 8.68 -9.89
CA TYR A 223 -3.71 8.20 -8.56
C TYR A 223 -3.69 9.29 -7.48
N MET A 224 -3.63 10.56 -7.83
CA MET A 224 -3.80 11.66 -6.85
C MET A 224 -5.20 11.67 -6.25
N LEU A 225 -6.21 11.15 -6.97
CA LEU A 225 -7.56 10.99 -6.45
C LEU A 225 -7.61 10.06 -5.22
N THR A 226 -6.61 9.17 -5.06
CA THR A 226 -6.52 8.29 -3.89
C THR A 226 -6.49 9.10 -2.59
N GLY A 227 -5.67 10.15 -2.51
CA GLY A 227 -5.60 11.02 -1.33
C GLY A 227 -6.94 11.69 -1.02
N VAL A 228 -7.61 12.22 -2.04
CA VAL A 228 -8.92 12.87 -1.92
C VAL A 228 -9.98 11.85 -1.51
N ALA A 229 -10.06 10.71 -2.21
CA ALA A 229 -11.05 9.66 -1.95
C ALA A 229 -10.89 9.08 -0.53
N MET A 230 -9.65 8.79 -0.09
CA MET A 230 -9.38 8.30 1.26
C MET A 230 -9.67 9.36 2.34
N GLY A 231 -9.33 10.62 2.10
CA GLY A 231 -9.67 11.74 2.98
C GLY A 231 -11.18 11.90 3.16
N MET A 232 -11.92 11.87 2.05
CA MET A 232 -13.40 11.93 2.07
C MET A 232 -14.00 10.71 2.77
N ASN A 233 -13.56 9.50 2.40
CA ASN A 233 -14.03 8.28 3.05
C ASN A 233 -13.77 8.31 4.54
N GLY A 234 -12.56 8.67 4.97
CA GLY A 234 -12.19 8.77 6.38
C GLY A 234 -13.02 9.79 7.17
N THR A 235 -13.38 10.94 6.57
CA THR A 235 -14.23 11.93 7.23
C THR A 235 -15.69 11.46 7.33
N ILE A 236 -16.26 10.91 6.27
CA ILE A 236 -17.64 10.39 6.23
C ILE A 236 -17.79 9.22 7.21
N MET A 237 -16.91 8.23 7.11
CA MET A 237 -16.98 7.04 7.96
C MET A 237 -16.63 7.34 9.41
N GLY A 238 -15.72 8.27 9.67
CA GLY A 238 -15.43 8.75 11.02
C GLY A 238 -16.64 9.43 11.68
N ARG A 239 -17.43 10.22 10.91
CA ARG A 239 -18.69 10.81 11.42
C ARG A 239 -19.75 9.74 11.70
N ARG A 240 -19.92 8.77 10.80
CA ARG A 240 -20.86 7.65 10.97
C ARG A 240 -20.50 6.80 12.20
N ARG A 241 -19.22 6.49 12.38
CA ARG A 241 -18.71 5.73 13.52
C ARG A 241 -18.99 6.42 14.86
N ARG A 242 -18.76 7.75 14.94
CA ARG A 242 -19.07 8.55 16.13
C ARG A 242 -20.56 8.58 16.44
N ARG A 243 -21.41 8.64 15.40
CA ARG A 243 -22.87 8.61 15.57
C ARG A 243 -23.33 7.25 16.11
N MET A 244 -22.80 6.15 15.58
CA MET A 244 -23.09 4.80 16.06
C MET A 244 -22.66 4.63 17.54
N ALA A 245 -21.47 5.11 17.91
CA ALA A 245 -20.99 5.07 19.28
C ALA A 245 -21.96 5.76 20.26
N ARG A 246 -22.42 6.97 19.92
CA ARG A 246 -23.38 7.71 20.77
C ARG A 246 -24.73 7.00 20.93
N LEU A 247 -25.22 6.36 19.84
CA LEU A 247 -26.49 5.63 19.91
C LEU A 247 -26.41 4.40 20.79
N LEU A 248 -25.29 3.68 20.77
CA LEU A 248 -25.10 2.49 21.61
C LEU A 248 -24.94 2.87 23.10
N THR A 249 -24.21 3.94 23.40
CA THR A 249 -24.12 4.46 24.79
C THR A 249 -25.50 4.90 25.33
N ALA A 250 -26.33 5.52 24.49
CA ALA A 250 -27.67 5.94 24.90
C ALA A 250 -28.69 4.78 25.06
N LEU A 251 -28.38 3.57 24.60
CA LEU A 251 -29.20 2.37 24.79
C LEU A 251 -28.79 1.57 26.03
N GLU A 252 -27.61 1.85 26.57
CA GLU A 252 -27.08 1.23 27.79
C GLU A 252 -27.44 2.04 29.08
N GLU A 253 -27.89 3.28 28.92
CA GLU A 253 -28.46 4.14 29.98
C GLU A 253 -29.98 3.94 30.10
#